data_b2d7c057271bef642da1446de7cce307
#
_entry.id   b2d7c057271bef642da1446de7cce307
#
_cell.length_a   1.000
_cell.length_b   1.000
_cell.length_c   1.000
_cell.angle_alpha   90.00
_cell.angle_beta   90.00
_cell.angle_gamma   90.00
#
_symmetry.space_group_name_H-M   'P 1'
#
loop_
_entity.id
_entity.type
_entity.pdbx_description
1 polymer ?
#
loop_
_entity_poly.entity_id
_entity_poly.type
_entity_poly.pdbx_seq_one_letter_code
_entity_poly.pdbx_strand_id
1 'polypeptide(L)' 'MKIIIHRINTIKELKNIPKKYGVEVDIRGYGDKMFLSHEPIKNTEDYDQLEDYLKHYNHSFIIF' A
#
# COMPACT_ATOMS: atom_id res chain seq x y z
N MET A 1 7.12 21.15 4.26
CA MET A 1 7.16 20.40 3.00
C MET A 1 6.65 18.98 3.24
N LYS A 2 5.77 18.50 2.38
CA LYS A 2 5.27 17.12 2.46
C LYS A 2 6.12 16.23 1.58
N ILE A 3 6.52 15.08 2.12
CA ILE A 3 7.29 14.09 1.39
C ILE A 3 6.40 12.88 1.15
N ILE A 4 6.34 12.43 -0.10
CA ILE A 4 5.56 11.27 -0.52
C ILE A 4 6.52 10.19 -0.98
N ILE A 5 6.43 9.02 -0.38
CA ILE A 5 7.24 7.87 -0.80
C ILE A 5 6.41 7.03 -1.75
N HIS A 6 6.94 6.79 -2.94
CA HIS A 6 6.23 6.13 -4.02
C HIS A 6 6.22 4.61 -3.86
N ARG A 7 5.14 3.99 -4.32
CA ARG A 7 5.01 2.53 -4.46
C ARG A 7 5.26 1.76 -3.18
N ILE A 8 4.70 2.23 -2.08
CA ILE A 8 4.78 1.52 -0.82
C ILE A 8 3.60 0.53 -0.77
N ASN A 9 3.77 -0.60 -1.45
CA ASN A 9 2.70 -1.55 -1.72
C ASN A 9 2.70 -2.76 -0.80
N THR A 10 3.51 -2.77 0.23
CA THR A 10 3.50 -3.85 1.23
C THR A 10 3.42 -3.28 2.64
N ILE A 11 2.81 -4.06 3.53
CA ILE A 11 2.74 -3.69 4.95
C ILE A 11 4.15 -3.61 5.54
N LYS A 12 5.02 -4.50 5.12
CA LYS A 12 6.42 -4.50 5.58
C LYS A 12 7.12 -3.19 5.26
N GLU A 13 6.96 -2.70 4.03
CA GLU A 13 7.54 -1.42 3.64
C GLU A 13 6.90 -0.27 4.39
N LEU A 14 5.57 -0.30 4.55
CA LEU A 14 4.84 0.75 5.25
C LEU A 14 5.35 0.94 6.68
N LYS A 15 5.62 -0.14 7.37
CA LYS A 15 6.11 -0.09 8.75
C LYS A 15 7.47 0.58 8.88
N ASN A 16 8.24 0.62 7.80
CA ASN A 16 9.57 1.25 7.78
C ASN A 16 9.53 2.72 7.36
N ILE A 17 8.38 3.23 6.96
CA ILE A 17 8.25 4.63 6.56
C ILE A 17 7.89 5.49 7.77
N PRO A 18 8.62 6.58 8.03
CA PRO A 18 8.25 7.51 9.09
C PRO A 18 6.83 8.05 8.91
N LYS A 19 6.08 8.11 9.99
CA LYS A 19 4.66 8.48 9.95
C LYS A 19 4.41 9.90 9.47
N LYS A 20 5.40 10.76 9.53
CA LYS A 20 5.29 12.13 9.03
C LYS A 20 5.26 12.23 7.51
N TYR A 21 5.65 11.17 6.81
CA TYR A 21 5.63 11.12 5.35
C TYR A 21 4.31 10.57 4.86
N GLY A 22 3.91 10.97 3.66
CA GLY A 22 2.81 10.35 2.95
C GLY A 22 3.31 9.15 2.14
N VAL A 23 2.40 8.30 1.71
CA VAL A 23 2.75 7.15 0.87
C VAL A 23 1.84 7.12 -0.35
N GLU A 24 2.39 6.64 -1.47
CA GLU A 24 1.65 6.37 -2.69
C GLU A 24 1.56 4.86 -2.86
N VAL A 25 0.37 4.36 -3.12
CA VAL A 25 0.12 2.93 -3.33
C VAL A 25 -0.58 2.69 -4.64
N ASP A 26 -0.34 1.53 -5.23
CA ASP A 26 -1.02 1.06 -6.43
C ASP A 26 -2.02 -0.02 -6.04
N ILE A 27 -3.26 0.12 -6.49
CA ILE A 27 -4.33 -0.81 -6.13
C ILE A 27 -4.78 -1.57 -7.37
N ARG A 28 -4.91 -2.89 -7.23
CA ARG A 28 -5.44 -3.75 -8.26
C ARG A 28 -6.54 -4.63 -7.71
N GLY A 29 -7.64 -4.69 -8.44
CA GLY A 29 -8.73 -5.61 -8.13
C GLY A 29 -8.40 -7.02 -8.62
N TYR A 30 -8.78 -8.02 -7.84
CA TYR A 30 -8.70 -9.42 -8.23
C TYR A 30 -9.86 -10.16 -7.57
N GLY A 31 -10.79 -10.63 -8.39
CA GLY A 31 -12.03 -11.18 -7.87
C GLY A 31 -12.84 -10.09 -7.17
N ASP A 32 -13.24 -10.34 -5.96
CA ASP A 32 -14.00 -9.39 -5.14
C ASP A 32 -13.12 -8.64 -4.12
N LYS A 33 -11.80 -8.75 -4.25
CA LYS A 33 -10.85 -8.15 -3.31
C LYS A 33 -9.93 -7.17 -4.01
N MET A 34 -9.34 -6.28 -3.21
CA MET A 34 -8.35 -5.32 -3.68
C MET A 34 -7.01 -5.62 -3.06
N PHE A 35 -5.98 -5.63 -3.90
CA PHE A 35 -4.61 -5.88 -3.49
C PHE A 35 -3.72 -4.71 -3.86
N LEU A 36 -2.56 -4.63 -3.22
CA LEU A 36 -1.58 -3.60 -3.51
C LEU A 36 -0.54 -4.17 -4.46
N SER A 37 -0.49 -3.65 -5.68
CA SER A 37 0.46 -4.08 -6.68
C SER A 37 0.55 -3.07 -7.81
N HIS A 38 1.76 -2.79 -8.26
CA HIS A 38 2.00 -2.00 -9.46
C HIS A 38 1.77 -2.85 -10.72
N GLU A 39 1.93 -4.15 -10.60
CA GLU A 39 1.82 -5.09 -11.71
C GLU A 39 0.51 -5.88 -11.62
N PRO A 40 0.06 -6.49 -12.74
CA PRO A 40 -1.11 -7.37 -12.69
C PRO A 40 -0.93 -8.50 -11.68
N ILE A 41 -2.01 -8.83 -10.98
CA ILE A 41 -1.99 -9.87 -9.96
C ILE A 41 -1.89 -11.24 -10.63
N LYS A 42 -0.89 -12.04 -10.25
CA LYS A 42 -0.71 -13.40 -10.74
C LYS A 42 -1.00 -14.43 -9.67
N ASN A 43 -0.63 -14.12 -8.43
CA ASN A 43 -0.82 -15.00 -7.29
C ASN A 43 -1.13 -14.14 -6.08
N THR A 44 -2.35 -14.25 -5.55
CA THR A 44 -2.80 -13.41 -4.45
C THR A 44 -1.99 -13.55 -3.18
N GLU A 45 -1.29 -14.67 -3.01
CA GLU A 45 -0.47 -14.92 -1.83
C GLU A 45 0.76 -13.99 -1.76
N ASP A 46 1.17 -13.45 -2.88
CA ASP A 46 2.36 -12.59 -2.95
C ASP A 46 2.07 -11.13 -2.67
N TYR A 47 0.80 -10.76 -2.43
CA TYR A 47 0.40 -9.35 -2.30
C TYR A 47 -0.42 -9.13 -1.03
N ASP A 48 -0.26 -7.95 -0.46
CA ASP A 48 -1.08 -7.54 0.68
C ASP A 48 -2.42 -7.00 0.19
N GLN A 49 -3.47 -7.29 0.93
CA GLN A 49 -4.79 -6.72 0.66
C GLN A 49 -4.87 -5.30 1.19
N LEU A 50 -5.62 -4.45 0.47
CA LEU A 50 -5.82 -3.07 0.87
C LEU A 50 -6.42 -2.98 2.28
N GLU A 51 -7.38 -3.85 2.60
CA GLU A 51 -8.02 -3.88 3.91
C GLU A 51 -7.01 -4.07 5.04
N ASP A 52 -6.09 -5.02 4.88
CA ASP A 52 -5.06 -5.27 5.88
C ASP A 52 -4.04 -4.14 5.96
N TYR A 53 -3.70 -3.57 4.82
CA TYR A 53 -2.79 -2.45 4.74
C TYR A 53 -3.32 -1.25 5.52
N LEU A 54 -4.58 -0.94 5.36
CA LEU A 54 -5.20 0.20 6.04
C LEU A 54 -5.24 0.04 7.56
N LYS A 55 -5.24 -1.19 8.06
CA LYS A 55 -5.16 -1.44 9.50
C LYS A 55 -3.81 -1.04 10.10
N HIS A 56 -2.77 -1.02 9.28
CA HIS A 56 -1.42 -0.64 9.70
C HIS A 56 -1.05 0.78 9.31
N TYR A 57 -1.92 1.44 8.56
CA TYR A 57 -1.68 2.79 8.08
C TYR A 57 -1.86 3.79 9.22
N ASN A 58 -0.84 4.61 9.45
CA ASN A 58 -0.89 5.66 10.45
C ASN A 58 0.02 6.82 10.03
N HIS A 59 0.09 7.05 8.74
CA HIS A 59 0.97 8.03 8.14
C HIS A 59 0.22 9.34 7.85
N SER A 60 0.96 10.36 7.45
CA SER A 60 0.44 11.70 7.23
C SER A 60 -0.73 11.71 6.23
N PHE A 61 -0.57 11.02 5.11
CA PHE A 61 -1.64 10.86 4.13
C PHE A 61 -1.29 9.72 3.17
N ILE A 62 -2.30 9.27 2.43
CA ILE A 62 -2.15 8.17 1.47
C ILE A 62 -2.72 8.64 0.12
N ILE A 63 -2.06 8.26 -0.97
CA ILE A 63 -2.50 8.52 -2.33
C ILE A 63 -2.63 7.17 -3.05
N PHE A 64 -3.78 6.96 -3.65
CA PHE A 64 -4.05 5.73 -4.39
C PHE A 64 -3.81 5.91 -5.89
#